data_89284e43c7a5799c0067228c8a7bc9d1
#
_entry.id   89284e43c7a5799c0067228c8a7bc9d1
#
_cell.length_a   1.000
_cell.length_b   1.000
_cell.length_c   1.000
_cell.angle_alpha   90.00
_cell.angle_beta   90.00
_cell.angle_gamma   90.00
#
_symmetry.space_group_name_H-M   'P 1'
#
loop_
_entity.id
_entity.type
_entity.pdbx_description
1 polymer ?
#
loop_
_entity_poly.entity_id
_entity_poly.type
_entity_poly.pdbx_seq_one_letter_code
_entity_poly.pdbx_strand_id
1 'polypeptide(L)'
;MNNTSQFKAVFSDKVWSDKFYRFLQVIFHLYPEDKFHHLIATKSQDLNNDEEIYKAVQNGLPKIKPFLSELTLALPALKKQKKEMSKQVLELLKDKTKVNGYLEIGSTGRYISDLRKHISLSGGTFLTNDIAPGNSLGDFMERGQISKIGKFFQLTYQPISQNEIADESLDVITCHIGLHHCPLDLLDGYIKSLHRILRKGGLFIIRDHDVKSPEMATFVSLVHTVFNLGLNISWETDYSEFICLKSVDEWSKQISEYGFQDNGQRILQDKDPSDNTLFSFTKL
;
A
#
# COMPACT_ATOMS: atom_id res chain seq x y z
N MET A 1 -20.74 -6.49 -20.32
CA MET A 1 -20.13 -6.88 -19.04
C MET A 1 -21.23 -6.78 -17.99
N ASN A 2 -21.56 -7.87 -17.29
CA ASN A 2 -22.51 -7.80 -16.19
C ASN A 2 -21.89 -6.94 -15.08
N ASN A 3 -22.40 -5.72 -14.94
CA ASN A 3 -21.94 -4.76 -13.95
C ASN A 3 -22.53 -5.16 -12.57
N THR A 4 -22.04 -6.28 -12.02
CA THR A 4 -22.44 -6.72 -10.68
C THR A 4 -21.76 -5.80 -9.70
N SER A 5 -22.52 -5.12 -8.84
CA SER A 5 -21.99 -4.26 -7.79
C SER A 5 -20.97 -5.00 -6.92
N GLN A 6 -19.77 -4.42 -6.72
CA GLN A 6 -18.73 -4.99 -5.89
C GLN A 6 -19.18 -5.04 -4.41
N PHE A 7 -19.86 -4.00 -3.94
CA PHE A 7 -20.45 -3.99 -2.61
C PHE A 7 -21.43 -5.15 -2.43
N LYS A 8 -22.35 -5.35 -3.39
CA LYS A 8 -23.30 -6.47 -3.32
C LYS A 8 -22.62 -7.82 -3.40
N ALA A 9 -21.63 -7.99 -4.28
CA ALA A 9 -20.90 -9.25 -4.41
C ALA A 9 -20.24 -9.67 -3.10
N VAL A 10 -19.64 -8.73 -2.36
CA VAL A 10 -19.00 -9.01 -1.08
C VAL A 10 -20.01 -9.13 0.08
N PHE A 11 -20.98 -8.22 0.19
CA PHE A 11 -21.85 -8.15 1.36
C PHE A 11 -23.09 -9.05 1.30
N SER A 12 -23.42 -9.65 0.15
CA SER A 12 -24.46 -10.70 0.04
C SER A 12 -23.93 -12.09 0.35
N ASP A 13 -22.63 -12.30 0.30
CA ASP A 13 -21.97 -13.54 0.70
C ASP A 13 -21.40 -13.43 2.11
N LYS A 14 -21.85 -14.35 3.00
CA LYS A 14 -21.43 -14.31 4.41
C LYS A 14 -19.93 -14.47 4.59
N VAL A 15 -19.27 -15.31 3.79
CA VAL A 15 -17.83 -15.58 3.92
C VAL A 15 -17.03 -14.33 3.57
N TRP A 16 -17.39 -13.67 2.47
CA TRP A 16 -16.73 -12.43 2.04
C TRP A 16 -17.05 -11.25 2.94
N SER A 17 -18.27 -11.14 3.43
CA SER A 17 -18.65 -10.11 4.42
C SER A 17 -17.90 -10.27 5.74
N ASP A 18 -17.75 -11.51 6.25
CA ASP A 18 -16.96 -11.81 7.45
C ASP A 18 -15.46 -11.50 7.23
N LYS A 19 -14.91 -11.78 6.04
CA LYS A 19 -13.56 -11.37 5.64
C LYS A 19 -13.43 -9.85 5.62
N PHE A 20 -14.45 -9.14 5.10
CA PHE A 20 -14.42 -7.68 5.05
C PHE A 20 -14.46 -7.07 6.46
N TYR A 21 -15.24 -7.64 7.37
CA TYR A 21 -15.23 -7.25 8.77
C TYR A 21 -13.82 -7.43 9.40
N ARG A 22 -13.18 -8.55 9.08
CA ARG A 22 -11.80 -8.81 9.51
C ARG A 22 -10.81 -7.78 8.96
N PHE A 23 -10.96 -7.39 7.69
CA PHE A 23 -10.15 -6.32 7.10
C PHE A 23 -10.28 -5.01 7.88
N LEU A 24 -11.49 -4.61 8.24
CA LEU A 24 -11.72 -3.42 9.06
C LEU A 24 -11.05 -3.52 10.44
N GLN A 25 -11.06 -4.70 11.05
CA GLN A 25 -10.43 -4.93 12.36
C GLN A 25 -8.91 -4.90 12.34
N VAL A 26 -8.28 -5.34 11.24
CA VAL A 26 -6.83 -5.57 11.18
C VAL A 26 -6.10 -4.44 10.47
N ILE A 27 -6.69 -3.88 9.43
CA ILE A 27 -6.03 -2.95 8.51
C ILE A 27 -6.61 -1.54 8.59
N PHE A 28 -7.94 -1.42 8.63
CA PHE A 28 -8.63 -0.15 8.48
C PHE A 28 -9.12 0.40 9.83
N HIS A 29 -8.31 1.24 10.47
CA HIS A 29 -8.57 1.76 11.81
C HIS A 29 -9.01 3.24 11.85
N LEU A 30 -9.78 3.69 10.87
CA LEU A 30 -10.28 5.08 10.84
C LEU A 30 -11.62 5.26 11.56
N TYR A 31 -12.43 4.21 11.62
CA TYR A 31 -13.76 4.18 12.23
C TYR A 31 -13.90 2.93 13.10
N PRO A 32 -14.85 2.90 14.09
CA PRO A 32 -15.22 1.67 14.78
C PRO A 32 -15.67 0.62 13.76
N GLU A 33 -15.01 -0.52 13.74
CA GLU A 33 -15.15 -1.54 12.71
C GLU A 33 -16.59 -2.12 12.64
N ASP A 34 -17.23 -2.32 13.79
CA ASP A 34 -18.60 -2.83 13.89
C ASP A 34 -19.63 -1.86 13.25
N LYS A 35 -19.50 -0.57 13.56
CA LYS A 35 -20.37 0.47 13.02
C LYS A 35 -20.14 0.69 11.54
N PHE A 36 -18.88 0.64 11.12
CA PHE A 36 -18.54 0.87 9.72
C PHE A 36 -18.99 -0.31 8.85
N HIS A 37 -18.72 -1.54 9.28
CA HIS A 37 -19.21 -2.73 8.60
C HIS A 37 -20.74 -2.74 8.50
N HIS A 38 -21.45 -2.45 9.60
CA HIS A 38 -22.91 -2.39 9.62
C HIS A 38 -23.46 -1.31 8.66
N LEU A 39 -22.84 -0.14 8.62
CA LEU A 39 -23.22 0.93 7.70
C LEU A 39 -23.10 0.49 6.24
N ILE A 40 -21.95 -0.13 5.85
CA ILE A 40 -21.73 -0.61 4.49
C ILE A 40 -22.74 -1.72 4.16
N ALA A 41 -22.89 -2.72 5.03
CA ALA A 41 -23.80 -3.85 4.81
C ALA A 41 -25.26 -3.38 4.60
N THR A 42 -25.73 -2.46 5.45
CA THR A 42 -27.08 -1.88 5.31
C THR A 42 -27.26 -1.17 3.96
N LYS A 43 -26.29 -0.30 3.58
CA LYS A 43 -26.40 0.43 2.31
C LYS A 43 -26.28 -0.48 1.10
N SER A 44 -25.49 -1.57 1.18
CA SER A 44 -25.38 -2.58 0.14
C SER A 44 -26.69 -3.39 -0.04
N GLN A 45 -27.52 -3.50 0.99
CA GLN A 45 -28.84 -4.13 0.89
C GLN A 45 -29.88 -3.17 0.29
N ASP A 46 -29.85 -1.90 0.70
CA ASP A 46 -30.86 -0.90 0.35
C ASP A 46 -30.72 -0.35 -1.08
N LEU A 47 -29.49 -0.32 -1.63
CA LEU A 47 -29.15 0.34 -2.90
C LEU A 47 -28.63 -0.65 -3.93
N ASN A 48 -28.61 -0.26 -5.23
CA ASN A 48 -28.39 -1.21 -6.30
C ASN A 48 -27.07 -1.04 -7.07
N ASN A 49 -26.44 0.12 -7.00
CA ASN A 49 -25.18 0.37 -7.71
C ASN A 49 -24.10 0.92 -6.77
N ASP A 50 -22.84 0.75 -7.15
CA ASP A 50 -21.69 1.07 -6.31
C ASP A 50 -21.58 2.58 -6.02
N GLU A 51 -21.92 3.46 -6.96
CA GLU A 51 -21.90 4.91 -6.76
C GLU A 51 -22.89 5.35 -5.67
N GLU A 52 -24.13 4.86 -5.74
CA GLU A 52 -25.14 5.18 -4.73
C GLU A 52 -24.75 4.66 -3.35
N ILE A 53 -24.22 3.42 -3.29
CA ILE A 53 -23.77 2.81 -2.04
C ILE A 53 -22.59 3.63 -1.48
N TYR A 54 -21.59 3.94 -2.29
CA TYR A 54 -20.41 4.72 -1.92
C TYR A 54 -20.83 6.07 -1.30
N LYS A 55 -21.62 6.86 -2.04
CA LYS A 55 -22.09 8.18 -1.60
C LYS A 55 -22.95 8.10 -0.33
N ALA A 56 -23.81 7.09 -0.22
CA ALA A 56 -24.66 6.89 0.96
C ALA A 56 -23.85 6.49 2.20
N VAL A 57 -22.84 5.64 2.04
CA VAL A 57 -21.92 5.27 3.13
C VAL A 57 -21.11 6.50 3.54
N GLN A 58 -20.50 7.22 2.59
CA GLN A 58 -19.70 8.42 2.84
C GLN A 58 -20.49 9.47 3.64
N ASN A 59 -21.74 9.72 3.26
CA ASN A 59 -22.65 10.62 3.98
C ASN A 59 -23.00 10.12 5.40
N GLY A 60 -22.88 8.82 5.65
CA GLY A 60 -23.09 8.20 6.95
C GLY A 60 -21.89 8.28 7.91
N LEU A 61 -20.67 8.45 7.39
CA LEU A 61 -19.43 8.42 8.18
C LEU A 61 -19.40 9.40 9.36
N PRO A 62 -19.85 10.65 9.24
CA PRO A 62 -19.83 11.60 10.37
C PRO A 62 -20.62 11.11 11.58
N LYS A 63 -21.65 10.26 11.39
CA LYS A 63 -22.49 9.73 12.47
C LYS A 63 -21.81 8.62 13.27
N ILE A 64 -20.81 7.96 12.69
CA ILE A 64 -20.08 6.85 13.32
C ILE A 64 -18.67 7.24 13.77
N LYS A 65 -18.13 8.40 13.33
CA LYS A 65 -16.78 8.85 13.66
C LYS A 65 -16.72 9.30 15.14
N PRO A 66 -15.90 8.65 16.00
CA PRO A 66 -15.72 9.11 17.38
C PRO A 66 -14.98 10.45 17.40
N PHE A 67 -15.29 11.29 18.41
CA PHE A 67 -14.71 12.64 18.58
C PHE A 67 -13.16 12.66 18.61
N LEU A 68 -12.53 11.62 19.16
CA LEU A 68 -11.06 11.50 19.25
C LEU A 68 -10.51 10.33 18.43
N SER A 69 -11.19 9.93 17.33
CA SER A 69 -10.80 8.74 16.54
C SER A 69 -9.37 8.78 16.02
N GLU A 70 -8.86 9.95 15.66
CA GLU A 70 -7.47 10.11 15.18
C GLU A 70 -6.45 9.75 16.27
N LEU A 71 -6.71 10.13 17.52
CA LEU A 71 -5.83 9.83 18.65
C LEU A 71 -6.01 8.41 19.19
N THR A 72 -7.25 7.93 19.23
CA THR A 72 -7.59 6.65 19.89
C THR A 72 -7.53 5.45 18.97
N LEU A 73 -7.75 5.63 17.66
CA LEU A 73 -7.77 4.56 16.67
C LEU A 73 -6.60 4.67 15.68
N ALA A 74 -6.49 5.80 14.95
CA ALA A 74 -5.55 5.90 13.83
C ALA A 74 -4.08 5.91 14.28
N LEU A 75 -3.72 6.65 15.33
CA LEU A 75 -2.34 6.74 15.80
C LEU A 75 -1.77 5.43 16.35
N PRO A 76 -2.46 4.69 17.24
CA PRO A 76 -1.98 3.39 17.68
C PRO A 76 -1.82 2.41 16.52
N ALA A 77 -2.77 2.42 15.58
CA ALA A 77 -2.72 1.58 14.38
C ALA A 77 -1.53 1.90 13.49
N LEU A 78 -1.28 3.19 13.21
CA LEU A 78 -0.12 3.64 12.43
C LEU A 78 1.20 3.20 13.08
N LYS A 79 1.32 3.35 14.40
CA LYS A 79 2.52 2.92 15.14
C LYS A 79 2.73 1.40 15.04
N LYS A 80 1.65 0.63 15.17
CA LYS A 80 1.68 -0.83 15.03
C LYS A 80 2.07 -1.23 13.61
N GLN A 81 1.47 -0.60 12.59
CA GLN A 81 1.78 -0.85 11.19
C GLN A 81 3.25 -0.59 10.86
N LYS A 82 3.79 0.55 11.25
CA LYS A 82 5.21 0.88 11.04
C LYS A 82 6.12 -0.20 11.62
N LYS A 83 5.86 -0.62 12.84
CA LYS A 83 6.65 -1.64 13.53
C LYS A 83 6.57 -3.00 12.82
N GLU A 84 5.39 -3.40 12.40
CA GLU A 84 5.19 -4.66 11.68
C GLU A 84 5.86 -4.64 10.30
N MET A 85 5.71 -3.54 9.54
CA MET A 85 6.38 -3.38 8.25
C MET A 85 7.90 -3.42 8.39
N SER A 86 8.46 -2.70 9.37
CA SER A 86 9.90 -2.73 9.63
C SER A 86 10.40 -4.12 9.97
N LYS A 87 9.68 -4.86 10.83
CA LYS A 87 10.02 -6.24 11.19
C LYS A 87 10.08 -7.14 9.95
N GLN A 88 9.08 -7.06 9.09
CA GLN A 88 9.02 -7.88 7.88
C GLN A 88 10.10 -7.51 6.86
N VAL A 89 10.41 -6.22 6.70
CA VAL A 89 11.54 -5.78 5.87
C VAL A 89 12.87 -6.29 6.43
N LEU A 90 13.09 -6.22 7.73
CA LEU A 90 14.29 -6.74 8.39
C LEU A 90 14.46 -8.25 8.17
N GLU A 91 13.37 -9.01 8.16
CA GLU A 91 13.40 -10.44 7.85
C GLU A 91 13.91 -10.71 6.43
N LEU A 92 13.50 -9.87 5.43
CA LEU A 92 14.00 -9.97 4.06
C LEU A 92 15.43 -9.44 3.90
N LEU A 93 15.83 -8.45 4.69
CA LEU A 93 17.22 -7.95 4.72
C LEU A 93 18.20 -8.94 5.33
N LYS A 94 17.72 -9.91 6.11
CA LYS A 94 18.54 -10.90 6.82
C LYS A 94 19.60 -10.20 7.68
N ASP A 95 20.88 -10.52 7.46
CA ASP A 95 22.02 -9.95 8.21
C ASP A 95 22.49 -8.58 7.69
N LYS A 96 21.81 -7.99 6.71
CA LYS A 96 22.19 -6.70 6.13
C LYS A 96 21.78 -5.56 7.07
N THR A 97 22.64 -5.24 8.03
CA THR A 97 22.42 -4.16 9.01
C THR A 97 22.87 -2.78 8.53
N LYS A 98 23.59 -2.72 7.41
CA LYS A 98 24.07 -1.47 6.78
C LYS A 98 23.48 -1.36 5.38
N VAL A 99 22.86 -0.23 5.07
CA VAL A 99 22.25 0.07 3.77
C VAL A 99 22.79 1.40 3.28
N ASN A 100 23.43 1.38 2.10
CA ASN A 100 23.97 2.57 1.45
C ASN A 100 23.09 2.95 0.24
N GLY A 101 22.24 3.95 0.43
CA GLY A 101 21.22 4.36 -0.53
C GLY A 101 19.91 3.57 -0.41
N TYR A 102 18.82 4.29 -0.23
CA TYR A 102 17.49 3.75 0.03
C TYR A 102 16.41 4.56 -0.70
N LEU A 103 15.47 3.88 -1.33
CA LEU A 103 14.26 4.48 -1.90
C LEU A 103 13.02 3.85 -1.27
N GLU A 104 12.08 4.68 -0.81
CA GLU A 104 10.74 4.27 -0.38
C GLU A 104 9.68 4.79 -1.34
N ILE A 105 8.94 3.90 -1.97
CA ILE A 105 7.90 4.20 -2.94
C ILE A 105 6.53 4.18 -2.25
N GLY A 106 5.72 5.22 -2.49
CA GLY A 106 4.36 5.37 -1.98
C GLY A 106 4.28 5.85 -0.53
N SER A 107 5.27 6.62 -0.08
CA SER A 107 5.30 7.11 1.28
C SER A 107 6.12 8.40 1.41
N THR A 108 5.76 9.22 2.38
CA THR A 108 6.53 10.41 2.79
C THR A 108 7.51 10.12 3.94
N GLY A 109 7.88 8.84 4.12
CA GLY A 109 8.82 8.38 5.15
C GLY A 109 8.16 7.59 6.29
N ARG A 110 6.98 7.04 6.06
CA ARG A 110 6.22 6.23 7.04
C ARG A 110 7.03 5.04 7.53
N TYR A 111 7.54 4.25 6.61
CA TYR A 111 8.15 2.95 6.94
C TYR A 111 9.61 3.11 7.35
N ILE A 112 10.39 3.90 6.61
CA ILE A 112 11.78 4.19 6.97
C ILE A 112 11.91 4.83 8.36
N SER A 113 10.90 5.54 8.84
CA SER A 113 10.91 6.18 10.16
C SER A 113 11.10 5.19 11.32
N ASP A 114 10.68 3.95 11.15
CA ASP A 114 10.92 2.87 12.12
C ASP A 114 12.10 2.00 11.72
N LEU A 115 12.21 1.62 10.44
CA LEU A 115 13.28 0.77 9.91
C LEU A 115 14.69 1.28 10.27
N ARG A 116 14.94 2.58 10.16
CA ARG A 116 16.25 3.21 10.49
C ARG A 116 16.64 3.14 11.97
N LYS A 117 15.78 2.66 12.86
CA LYS A 117 16.13 2.37 14.25
C LYS A 117 16.87 1.03 14.38
N HIS A 118 16.78 0.20 13.37
CA HIS A 118 17.29 -1.18 13.35
C HIS A 118 18.45 -1.37 12.37
N ILE A 119 18.58 -0.48 11.38
CA ILE A 119 19.66 -0.53 10.38
C ILE A 119 20.39 0.81 10.33
N SER A 120 21.68 0.75 9.96
CA SER A 120 22.49 1.94 9.69
C SER A 120 22.27 2.37 8.23
N LEU A 121 21.68 3.55 8.03
CA LEU A 121 21.49 4.15 6.70
C LEU A 121 22.61 5.12 6.39
N SER A 122 23.18 5.01 5.20
CA SER A 122 24.17 5.94 4.63
C SER A 122 23.79 6.23 3.17
N GLY A 123 24.47 7.18 2.55
CA GLY A 123 24.17 7.58 1.17
C GLY A 123 22.83 8.31 1.05
N GLY A 124 22.27 8.33 -0.17
CA GLY A 124 21.02 9.01 -0.45
C GLY A 124 19.80 8.27 0.11
N THR A 125 18.91 9.01 0.76
CA THR A 125 17.57 8.53 1.11
C THR A 125 16.56 9.27 0.26
N PHE A 126 15.73 8.53 -0.47
CA PHE A 126 14.75 9.06 -1.41
C PHE A 126 13.35 8.55 -1.06
N LEU A 127 12.35 9.41 -1.26
CA LEU A 127 10.95 9.12 -1.00
C LEU A 127 10.12 9.54 -2.21
N THR A 128 9.16 8.71 -2.60
CA THR A 128 8.18 9.05 -3.63
C THR A 128 6.76 8.82 -3.14
N ASN A 129 5.88 9.78 -3.39
CA ASN A 129 4.46 9.69 -3.09
C ASN A 129 3.67 10.67 -3.97
N ASP A 130 2.37 10.48 -4.08
CA ASP A 130 1.47 11.37 -4.83
C ASP A 130 1.39 12.77 -4.20
N ILE A 131 1.47 12.82 -2.88
CA ILE A 131 1.41 14.06 -2.10
C ILE A 131 2.76 14.32 -1.45
N ALA A 132 3.28 15.53 -1.63
CA ALA A 132 4.53 15.94 -1.01
C ALA A 132 4.41 16.00 0.53
N PRO A 133 5.49 15.68 1.27
CA PRO A 133 5.49 15.74 2.73
C PRO A 133 5.22 17.16 3.23
N GLY A 134 4.13 17.33 3.96
CA GLY A 134 3.71 18.58 4.58
C GLY A 134 4.30 18.81 5.98
N ASN A 135 3.69 19.73 6.73
CA ASN A 135 4.05 20.11 8.10
C ASN A 135 2.86 20.07 9.06
N SER A 136 1.82 19.32 8.73
CA SER A 136 0.71 19.05 9.64
C SER A 136 1.12 18.07 10.75
N LEU A 137 0.33 18.00 11.81
CA LEU A 137 0.52 16.98 12.86
C LEU A 137 0.46 15.57 12.28
N GLY A 138 -0.42 15.33 11.31
CA GLY A 138 -0.49 14.06 10.59
C GLY A 138 0.81 13.73 9.86
N ASP A 139 1.40 14.70 9.14
CA ASP A 139 2.69 14.51 8.46
C ASP A 139 3.83 14.19 9.43
N PHE A 140 3.84 14.83 10.60
CA PHE A 140 4.86 14.55 11.63
C PHE A 140 4.70 13.13 12.20
N MET A 141 3.46 12.68 12.37
CA MET A 141 3.16 11.33 12.82
C MET A 141 3.52 10.28 11.76
N GLU A 142 3.22 10.56 10.50
CA GLU A 142 3.59 9.71 9.37
C GLU A 142 5.10 9.46 9.33
N ARG A 143 5.91 10.48 9.32
CA ARG A 143 7.38 10.34 9.26
C ARG A 143 8.08 10.16 10.61
N GLY A 144 7.33 10.23 11.74
CA GLY A 144 7.85 10.04 13.09
C GLY A 144 8.82 11.10 13.57
N GLN A 145 8.88 12.26 12.90
CA GLN A 145 9.72 13.42 13.27
C GLN A 145 9.21 14.71 12.64
N ILE A 146 9.67 15.87 13.15
CA ILE A 146 9.31 17.19 12.62
C ILE A 146 9.99 17.45 11.28
N SER A 147 11.29 17.19 11.18
CA SER A 147 12.06 17.39 9.95
C SER A 147 11.66 16.38 8.85
N LYS A 148 11.76 16.81 7.60
CA LYS A 148 11.57 15.93 6.44
C LYS A 148 12.68 14.88 6.40
N ILE A 149 12.36 13.69 5.88
CA ILE A 149 13.32 12.60 5.69
C ILE A 149 13.74 12.62 4.23
N GLY A 150 15.04 12.61 3.97
CA GLY A 150 15.58 12.42 2.62
C GLY A 150 15.13 13.44 1.57
N LYS A 151 15.33 13.09 0.30
CA LYS A 151 14.91 13.86 -0.87
C LYS A 151 13.58 13.30 -1.39
N PHE A 152 12.60 14.15 -1.60
CA PHE A 152 11.29 13.77 -2.09
C PHE A 152 11.17 14.01 -3.60
N PHE A 153 10.51 13.07 -4.30
CA PHE A 153 10.03 13.21 -5.68
C PHE A 153 8.56 12.83 -5.75
N GLN A 154 7.81 13.48 -6.64
CA GLN A 154 6.43 13.09 -6.89
C GLN A 154 6.38 11.72 -7.59
N LEU A 155 5.51 10.84 -7.11
CA LEU A 155 5.27 9.53 -7.73
C LEU A 155 4.38 9.72 -8.96
N THR A 156 4.97 9.56 -10.13
CA THR A 156 4.27 9.66 -11.43
C THR A 156 4.35 8.37 -12.22
N TYR A 157 5.05 7.37 -11.71
CA TYR A 157 5.42 6.13 -12.40
C TYR A 157 6.18 6.33 -13.71
N GLN A 158 6.61 7.57 -14.02
CA GLN A 158 7.58 7.81 -15.09
C GLN A 158 8.95 7.25 -14.69
N PRO A 159 9.79 6.86 -15.66
CA PRO A 159 11.15 6.43 -15.37
C PRO A 159 11.91 7.47 -14.54
N ILE A 160 12.49 7.04 -13.43
CA ILE A 160 13.33 7.89 -12.58
C ILE A 160 14.57 8.30 -13.39
N SER A 161 14.84 9.59 -13.49
CA SER A 161 15.96 10.10 -14.26
C SER A 161 17.31 9.96 -13.53
N GLN A 162 18.43 9.99 -14.29
CA GLN A 162 19.78 9.99 -13.70
C GLN A 162 20.05 11.23 -12.82
N ASN A 163 19.41 12.36 -13.14
CA ASN A 163 19.55 13.59 -12.35
C ASN A 163 18.83 13.51 -11.01
N GLU A 164 17.84 12.64 -10.89
CA GLU A 164 17.11 12.39 -9.64
C GLU A 164 17.86 11.39 -8.77
N ILE A 165 18.17 10.22 -9.35
CA ILE A 165 18.90 9.16 -8.66
C ILE A 165 19.91 8.55 -9.64
N ALA A 166 21.19 8.59 -9.28
CA ALA A 166 22.29 8.06 -10.09
C ALA A 166 22.20 6.54 -10.24
N ASP A 167 22.81 6.03 -11.29
CA ASP A 167 22.91 4.58 -11.55
C ASP A 167 23.64 3.89 -10.39
N GLU A 168 23.19 2.68 -10.05
CA GLU A 168 23.83 1.81 -9.06
C GLU A 168 24.17 2.52 -7.74
N SER A 169 23.28 3.42 -7.28
CA SER A 169 23.48 4.22 -6.08
C SER A 169 22.74 3.73 -4.86
N LEU A 170 21.81 2.76 -5.02
CA LEU A 170 20.96 2.26 -3.94
C LEU A 170 21.24 0.78 -3.63
N ASP A 171 21.23 0.45 -2.33
CA ASP A 171 21.25 -0.96 -1.87
C ASP A 171 19.84 -1.55 -1.73
N VAL A 172 18.83 -0.71 -1.44
CA VAL A 172 17.47 -1.16 -1.16
C VAL A 172 16.43 -0.21 -1.74
N ILE A 173 15.44 -0.78 -2.38
CA ILE A 173 14.19 -0.11 -2.80
C ILE A 173 13.05 -0.85 -2.13
N THR A 174 12.10 -0.10 -1.51
CA THR A 174 10.86 -0.66 -0.96
C THR A 174 9.65 -0.02 -1.62
N CYS A 175 8.67 -0.84 -1.98
CA CYS A 175 7.34 -0.41 -2.43
C CYS A 175 6.28 -1.09 -1.56
N HIS A 176 5.68 -0.33 -0.65
CA HIS A 176 4.69 -0.86 0.30
C HIS A 176 3.24 -0.63 -0.12
N ILE A 177 3.02 0.13 -1.17
CA ILE A 177 1.68 0.39 -1.74
C ILE A 177 1.31 -0.58 -2.86
N GLY A 178 2.24 -1.44 -3.28
CA GLY A 178 2.08 -2.33 -4.43
C GLY A 178 2.39 -1.67 -5.78
N LEU A 179 2.62 -2.51 -6.77
CA LEU A 179 2.79 -2.07 -8.17
C LEU A 179 1.45 -2.01 -8.92
N HIS A 180 0.38 -2.50 -8.32
CA HIS A 180 -0.95 -2.53 -8.96
C HIS A 180 -1.53 -1.14 -9.27
N HIS A 181 -1.01 -0.07 -8.66
CA HIS A 181 -1.35 1.31 -9.01
C HIS A 181 -0.54 1.85 -10.21
N CYS A 182 0.51 1.16 -10.66
CA CYS A 182 1.32 1.61 -11.78
C CYS A 182 0.58 1.38 -13.10
N PRO A 183 0.31 2.43 -13.94
CA PRO A 183 -0.26 2.25 -15.26
C PRO A 183 0.58 1.30 -16.12
N LEU A 184 -0.08 0.40 -16.85
CA LEU A 184 0.62 -0.67 -17.58
C LEU A 184 1.55 -0.15 -18.68
N ASP A 185 1.20 0.96 -19.29
CA ASP A 185 2.02 1.64 -20.31
C ASP A 185 3.29 2.29 -19.74
N LEU A 186 3.30 2.59 -18.44
CA LEU A 186 4.46 3.16 -17.73
C LEU A 186 5.32 2.08 -17.03
N LEU A 187 4.75 0.92 -16.75
CA LEU A 187 5.36 -0.11 -15.90
C LEU A 187 6.73 -0.56 -16.41
N ASP A 188 6.88 -0.80 -17.73
CA ASP A 188 8.14 -1.21 -18.34
C ASP A 188 9.27 -0.21 -18.07
N GLY A 189 9.06 1.05 -18.40
CA GLY A 189 10.05 2.11 -18.19
C GLY A 189 10.35 2.35 -16.71
N TYR A 190 9.32 2.26 -15.86
CA TYR A 190 9.47 2.44 -14.42
C TYR A 190 10.33 1.33 -13.79
N ILE A 191 10.02 0.05 -14.04
CA ILE A 191 10.80 -1.10 -13.53
C ILE A 191 12.25 -1.07 -14.03
N LYS A 192 12.47 -0.75 -15.32
CA LYS A 192 13.83 -0.56 -15.86
C LYS A 192 14.60 0.53 -15.12
N SER A 193 13.94 1.63 -14.75
CA SER A 193 14.59 2.69 -13.96
C SER A 193 14.90 2.24 -12.53
N LEU A 194 14.02 1.45 -11.88
CA LEU A 194 14.31 0.86 -10.57
C LEU A 194 15.50 -0.10 -10.63
N HIS A 195 15.58 -0.93 -11.69
CA HIS A 195 16.74 -1.80 -11.92
C HIS A 195 18.02 -0.99 -12.10
N ARG A 196 18.00 0.08 -12.90
CA ARG A 196 19.15 0.94 -13.16
C ARG A 196 19.73 1.55 -11.88
N ILE A 197 18.90 2.12 -11.00
CA ILE A 197 19.34 2.83 -9.80
C ILE A 197 19.82 1.90 -8.68
N LEU A 198 19.38 0.63 -8.68
CA LEU A 198 19.76 -0.36 -7.71
C LEU A 198 21.17 -0.90 -8.03
N ARG A 199 22.01 -1.12 -7.02
CA ARG A 199 23.32 -1.78 -7.20
C ARG A 199 23.14 -3.26 -7.52
N LYS A 200 24.08 -3.85 -8.19
CA LYS A 200 24.17 -5.31 -8.32
C LYS A 200 24.16 -5.97 -6.93
N GLY A 201 23.32 -6.98 -6.73
CA GLY A 201 23.05 -7.59 -5.42
C GLY A 201 22.20 -6.75 -4.47
N GLY A 202 21.71 -5.58 -4.92
CA GLY A 202 20.75 -4.78 -4.19
C GLY A 202 19.35 -5.41 -4.18
N LEU A 203 18.52 -5.02 -3.21
CA LEU A 203 17.20 -5.61 -2.98
C LEU A 203 16.07 -4.67 -3.41
N PHE A 204 15.15 -5.20 -4.18
CA PHE A 204 13.84 -4.60 -4.45
C PHE A 204 12.78 -5.38 -3.65
N ILE A 205 12.14 -4.73 -2.69
CA ILE A 205 11.16 -5.31 -1.76
C ILE A 205 9.80 -4.72 -2.10
N ILE A 206 8.81 -5.58 -2.34
CA ILE A 206 7.47 -5.17 -2.76
C ILE A 206 6.46 -5.80 -1.80
N ARG A 207 5.45 -5.04 -1.46
CA ARG A 207 4.22 -5.53 -0.85
C ARG A 207 3.10 -5.35 -1.85
N ASP A 208 2.40 -6.44 -2.14
CA ASP A 208 1.24 -6.42 -3.02
C ASP A 208 0.22 -7.49 -2.60
N HIS A 209 -1.02 -7.37 -3.05
CA HIS A 209 -2.05 -8.37 -2.84
C HIS A 209 -1.80 -9.60 -3.70
N ASP A 210 -1.92 -10.80 -3.12
CA ASP A 210 -1.80 -12.07 -3.84
C ASP A 210 -3.16 -12.50 -4.41
N VAL A 211 -3.54 -11.89 -5.52
CA VAL A 211 -4.87 -12.06 -6.12
C VAL A 211 -4.90 -13.29 -7.04
N LYS A 212 -5.45 -14.39 -6.54
CA LYS A 212 -5.47 -15.70 -7.23
C LYS A 212 -6.83 -16.08 -7.82
N SER A 213 -7.89 -15.32 -7.55
CA SER A 213 -9.23 -15.62 -8.08
C SER A 213 -10.02 -14.35 -8.38
N PRO A 214 -11.06 -14.44 -9.25
CA PRO A 214 -11.95 -13.32 -9.52
C PRO A 214 -12.68 -12.79 -8.27
N GLU A 215 -13.03 -13.66 -7.33
CA GLU A 215 -13.67 -13.28 -6.07
C GLU A 215 -12.70 -12.47 -5.19
N MET A 216 -11.43 -12.90 -5.12
CA MET A 216 -10.39 -12.13 -4.43
C MET A 216 -10.13 -10.79 -5.12
N ALA A 217 -10.14 -10.74 -6.45
CA ALA A 217 -10.03 -9.48 -7.19
C ALA A 217 -11.16 -8.51 -6.84
N THR A 218 -12.41 -9.01 -6.78
CA THR A 218 -13.58 -8.20 -6.36
C THR A 218 -13.42 -7.72 -4.91
N PHE A 219 -12.99 -8.60 -4.02
CA PHE A 219 -12.76 -8.27 -2.62
C PHE A 219 -11.67 -7.19 -2.45
N VAL A 220 -10.52 -7.36 -3.08
CA VAL A 220 -9.40 -6.40 -3.00
C VAL A 220 -9.78 -5.07 -3.65
N SER A 221 -10.49 -5.09 -4.78
CA SER A 221 -11.01 -3.87 -5.41
C SER A 221 -11.94 -3.11 -4.45
N LEU A 222 -12.86 -3.82 -3.76
CA LEU A 222 -13.73 -3.20 -2.77
C LEU A 222 -12.95 -2.68 -1.54
N VAL A 223 -11.86 -3.34 -1.14
CA VAL A 223 -10.96 -2.87 -0.08
C VAL A 223 -10.40 -1.49 -0.44
N HIS A 224 -9.93 -1.28 -1.68
CA HIS A 224 -9.46 0.02 -2.18
C HIS A 224 -10.57 1.07 -2.18
N THR A 225 -11.73 0.73 -2.75
CA THR A 225 -12.90 1.62 -2.79
C THR A 225 -13.32 2.07 -1.39
N VAL A 226 -13.38 1.16 -0.41
CA VAL A 226 -13.76 1.52 0.97
C VAL A 226 -12.64 2.28 1.69
N PHE A 227 -11.39 2.05 1.34
CA PHE A 227 -10.27 2.83 1.86
C PHE A 227 -10.39 4.30 1.40
N ASN A 228 -10.60 4.54 0.11
CA ASN A 228 -10.79 5.85 -0.49
C ASN A 228 -12.04 6.56 0.09
N LEU A 229 -13.15 5.82 0.18
CA LEU A 229 -14.39 6.30 0.80
C LEU A 229 -14.14 6.78 2.24
N GLY A 230 -13.42 6.01 3.03
CA GLY A 230 -13.09 6.34 4.43
C GLY A 230 -12.16 7.54 4.58
N LEU A 231 -11.34 7.83 3.58
CA LEU A 231 -10.50 9.03 3.47
C LEU A 231 -11.25 10.25 2.89
N ASN A 232 -12.55 10.12 2.64
CA ASN A 232 -13.40 11.15 2.04
C ASN A 232 -12.98 11.56 0.61
N ILE A 233 -12.42 10.63 -0.15
CA ILE A 233 -12.18 10.79 -1.57
C ILE A 233 -13.52 10.77 -2.31
N SER A 234 -13.64 11.51 -3.43
CA SER A 234 -14.88 11.47 -4.22
C SER A 234 -15.04 10.17 -4.99
N TRP A 235 -16.28 9.79 -5.28
CA TRP A 235 -16.55 8.63 -6.13
C TRP A 235 -15.89 8.74 -7.50
N GLU A 236 -15.92 9.91 -8.10
CA GLU A 236 -15.35 10.16 -9.42
C GLU A 236 -13.82 9.91 -9.43
N THR A 237 -13.14 10.28 -8.36
CA THR A 237 -11.71 10.03 -8.17
C THR A 237 -11.44 8.54 -7.97
N ASP A 238 -12.18 7.88 -7.07
CA ASP A 238 -12.06 6.43 -6.83
C ASP A 238 -12.31 5.61 -8.10
N TYR A 239 -13.39 5.93 -8.80
CA TYR A 239 -13.77 5.23 -10.04
C TYR A 239 -12.77 5.40 -11.18
N SER A 240 -12.03 6.52 -11.21
CA SER A 240 -10.98 6.79 -12.20
C SER A 240 -9.62 6.19 -11.83
N GLU A 241 -9.46 5.67 -10.63
CA GLU A 241 -8.19 5.08 -10.18
C GLU A 241 -7.88 3.81 -10.97
N PHE A 242 -6.65 3.75 -11.49
CA PHE A 242 -6.17 2.55 -12.17
C PHE A 242 -5.68 1.53 -11.14
N ILE A 243 -6.21 0.31 -11.22
CA ILE A 243 -5.76 -0.81 -10.39
C ILE A 243 -5.60 -2.06 -11.27
N CYS A 244 -4.38 -2.60 -11.31
CA CYS A 244 -4.05 -3.85 -12.01
C CYS A 244 -3.71 -4.95 -11.02
N LEU A 245 -4.73 -5.71 -10.60
CA LEU A 245 -4.57 -6.79 -9.64
C LEU A 245 -3.97 -8.04 -10.29
N LYS A 246 -2.94 -8.62 -9.68
CA LYS A 246 -2.25 -9.84 -10.08
C LYS A 246 -1.93 -10.70 -8.86
N SER A 247 -1.65 -11.97 -9.09
CA SER A 247 -1.01 -12.81 -8.07
C SER A 247 0.46 -12.41 -7.86
N VAL A 248 1.00 -12.74 -6.71
CA VAL A 248 2.44 -12.54 -6.43
C VAL A 248 3.30 -13.31 -7.42
N ASP A 249 2.86 -14.48 -7.88
CA ASP A 249 3.60 -15.27 -8.88
C ASP A 249 3.62 -14.60 -10.26
N GLU A 250 2.53 -13.94 -10.68
CA GLU A 250 2.49 -13.15 -11.91
C GLU A 250 3.41 -11.93 -11.81
N TRP A 251 3.39 -11.20 -10.67
CA TRP A 251 4.33 -10.12 -10.42
C TRP A 251 5.77 -10.61 -10.41
N SER A 252 6.04 -11.74 -9.76
CA SER A 252 7.38 -12.34 -9.70
C SER A 252 7.91 -12.68 -11.08
N LYS A 253 7.11 -13.35 -11.91
CA LYS A 253 7.46 -13.65 -13.29
C LYS A 253 7.77 -12.38 -14.08
N GLN A 254 6.89 -11.39 -14.04
CA GLN A 254 7.04 -10.15 -14.79
C GLN A 254 8.30 -9.37 -14.36
N ILE A 255 8.54 -9.21 -13.07
CA ILE A 255 9.71 -8.46 -12.55
C ILE A 255 11.01 -9.17 -12.89
N SER A 256 11.00 -10.51 -12.89
CA SER A 256 12.18 -11.29 -13.25
C SER A 256 12.64 -11.07 -14.71
N GLU A 257 11.74 -10.68 -15.61
CA GLU A 257 12.08 -10.35 -17.00
C GLU A 257 12.99 -9.11 -17.13
N TYR A 258 13.09 -8.30 -16.08
CA TYR A 258 13.92 -7.09 -16.04
C TYR A 258 15.30 -7.28 -15.38
N GLY A 259 15.77 -8.52 -15.23
CA GLY A 259 17.09 -8.79 -14.64
C GLY A 259 17.07 -8.84 -13.10
N PHE A 260 15.92 -9.10 -12.52
CA PHE A 260 15.76 -9.37 -11.10
C PHE A 260 15.60 -10.87 -10.84
N GLN A 261 16.20 -11.35 -9.77
CA GLN A 261 16.01 -12.71 -9.27
C GLN A 261 15.03 -12.68 -8.09
N ASP A 262 13.93 -13.42 -8.19
CA ASP A 262 13.03 -13.65 -7.08
C ASP A 262 13.73 -14.44 -5.97
N ASN A 263 13.66 -13.94 -4.73
CA ASN A 263 14.29 -14.57 -3.57
C ASN A 263 13.45 -15.71 -2.98
N GLY A 264 12.23 -15.94 -3.49
CA GLY A 264 11.34 -17.04 -3.11
C GLY A 264 10.64 -16.88 -1.77
N GLN A 265 11.04 -15.93 -0.94
CA GLN A 265 10.39 -15.70 0.37
C GLN A 265 9.12 -14.88 0.21
N ARG A 266 8.04 -15.31 0.90
CA ARG A 266 6.74 -14.66 0.93
C ARG A 266 6.35 -14.44 2.39
N ILE A 267 6.12 -13.19 2.79
CA ILE A 267 5.73 -12.83 4.16
C ILE A 267 4.34 -12.23 4.11
N LEU A 268 3.35 -12.98 4.59
CA LEU A 268 1.98 -12.51 4.73
C LEU A 268 1.86 -11.56 5.92
N GLN A 269 1.05 -10.54 5.78
CA GLN A 269 0.64 -9.73 6.93
C GLN A 269 -0.30 -10.57 7.81
N ASP A 270 0.02 -10.70 9.09
CA ASP A 270 -0.75 -11.54 10.02
C ASP A 270 -2.23 -11.13 10.03
N LYS A 271 -3.10 -12.12 9.80
CA LYS A 271 -4.57 -11.99 9.81
C LYS A 271 -5.15 -11.04 8.76
N ASP A 272 -4.38 -10.59 7.79
CA ASP A 272 -4.88 -9.76 6.70
C ASP A 272 -5.65 -10.61 5.68
N PRO A 273 -6.97 -10.43 5.55
CA PRO A 273 -7.78 -11.23 4.63
C PRO A 273 -7.62 -10.83 3.16
N SER A 274 -6.89 -9.77 2.87
CA SER A 274 -6.58 -9.33 1.50
C SER A 274 -5.31 -9.98 0.93
N ASP A 275 -4.75 -10.95 1.65
CA ASP A 275 -3.53 -11.70 1.29
C ASP A 275 -2.37 -10.77 0.88
N ASN A 276 -2.26 -9.63 1.58
CA ASN A 276 -1.21 -8.64 1.31
C ASN A 276 0.15 -9.22 1.70
N THR A 277 0.98 -9.49 0.70
CA THR A 277 2.20 -10.27 0.80
C THR A 277 3.42 -9.41 0.53
N LEU A 278 4.44 -9.49 1.40
CA LEU A 278 5.75 -8.90 1.17
C LEU A 278 6.68 -9.93 0.55
N PHE A 279 7.37 -9.57 -0.53
CA PHE A 279 8.32 -10.40 -1.26
C PHE A 279 9.47 -9.55 -1.80
N SER A 280 10.56 -10.19 -2.22
CA SER A 280 11.75 -9.45 -2.61
C SER A 280 12.48 -10.07 -3.78
N PHE A 281 13.24 -9.21 -4.46
CA PHE A 281 14.08 -9.53 -5.59
C PHE A 281 15.50 -9.02 -5.36
N THR A 282 16.46 -9.74 -5.92
CA THR A 282 17.86 -9.29 -6.00
C THR A 282 18.19 -8.88 -7.42
N LYS A 283 18.81 -7.71 -7.64
CA LYS A 283 19.36 -7.31 -8.94
C LYS A 283 20.53 -8.21 -9.30
N LEU A 284 20.50 -8.83 -10.50
CA LEU A 284 21.56 -9.69 -11.05
C LEU A 284 22.76 -8.90 -11.58
#